data_59278eac63b66b1a6b5754e5f50ec32b
#
_entry.id   59278eac63b66b1a6b5754e5f50ec32b
#
_cell.length_a   1.000
_cell.length_b   1.000
_cell.length_c   1.000
_cell.angle_alpha   90.00
_cell.angle_beta   90.00
_cell.angle_gamma   90.00
#
_symmetry.space_group_name_H-M   'P 1'
#
loop_
_entity.id
_entity.type
_entity.pdbx_description
1 polymer ?
#
loop_
_entity_poly.entity_id
_entity_poly.type
_entity_poly.pdbx_seq_one_letter_code
_entity_poly.pdbx_strand_id
1 'polypeptide(L)'
;VYVGKIDDKYIAVLIDEKERVVSLSLPRGSEGVAVDEAKSLAPIELSFKFRSEMDPFIRRVGREVVEFIMSYLKGEEPKLTFKLNSDGLSSFTRKVLSVVSSIPRGFVTCYGCVAKVVGNQKASRAVGNALARNPWPIIIPCHRVVRGDLTLGGYRGGLELKRKLLRIEGVAVTPTGRVLPAHFLSTELLSELSQGSRKAF
;
A
#
# COMPACT_ATOMS: atom_id res chain seq x y z
N VAL A 1 -4.18 18.84 -1.79
CA VAL A 1 -4.92 17.62 -1.42
C VAL A 1 -6.06 17.42 -2.39
N TYR A 2 -6.27 16.22 -2.87
CA TYR A 2 -7.47 15.84 -3.60
C TYR A 2 -8.30 14.90 -2.73
N VAL A 3 -9.61 15.09 -2.68
CA VAL A 3 -10.52 14.19 -2.00
C VAL A 3 -11.49 13.61 -3.02
N GLY A 4 -11.51 12.30 -3.12
CA GLY A 4 -12.42 11.55 -3.96
C GLY A 4 -13.38 10.70 -3.14
N LYS A 5 -14.51 10.32 -3.73
CA LYS A 5 -15.52 9.46 -3.10
C LYS A 5 -15.59 8.12 -3.82
N ILE A 6 -15.66 7.04 -3.05
CA ILE A 6 -15.88 5.67 -3.53
C ILE A 6 -17.04 5.11 -2.71
N ASP A 7 -18.17 4.90 -3.35
CA ASP A 7 -19.45 4.57 -2.70
C ASP A 7 -19.79 5.61 -1.60
N ASP A 8 -19.89 5.17 -0.35
CA ASP A 8 -20.16 5.98 0.85
C ASP A 8 -18.87 6.45 1.58
N LYS A 9 -17.68 6.18 1.01
CA LYS A 9 -16.38 6.44 1.66
C LYS A 9 -15.56 7.47 0.91
N TYR A 10 -14.65 8.12 1.63
CA TYR A 10 -13.74 9.15 1.12
C TYR A 10 -12.30 8.63 1.07
N ILE A 11 -11.58 9.02 0.04
CA ILE A 11 -10.13 8.83 -0.09
C ILE A 11 -9.50 10.20 -0.27
N ALA A 12 -8.52 10.53 0.56
CA ALA A 12 -7.70 11.71 0.38
C ALA A 12 -6.35 11.32 -0.23
N VAL A 13 -5.89 12.11 -1.21
CA VAL A 13 -4.62 11.93 -1.92
C VAL A 13 -3.80 13.21 -1.78
N LEU A 14 -2.60 13.10 -1.25
CA LEU A 14 -1.63 14.18 -1.21
C LEU A 14 -0.72 14.08 -2.43
N ILE A 15 -0.61 15.18 -3.17
CA ILE A 15 0.13 15.27 -4.43
C ILE A 15 1.10 16.45 -4.31
N ASP A 16 2.35 16.26 -4.71
CA ASP A 16 3.39 17.30 -4.70
C ASP A 16 3.35 18.19 -5.95
N GLU A 17 4.22 19.20 -5.97
CA GLU A 17 4.35 20.15 -7.08
C GLU A 17 4.84 19.51 -8.40
N LYS A 18 5.44 18.31 -8.32
CA LYS A 18 5.91 17.51 -9.46
C LYS A 18 4.90 16.44 -9.88
N GLU A 19 3.64 16.59 -9.48
CA GLU A 19 2.53 15.68 -9.79
C GLU A 19 2.74 14.23 -9.30
N ARG A 20 3.54 14.04 -8.24
CA ARG A 20 3.77 12.72 -7.64
C ARG A 20 2.87 12.53 -6.42
N VAL A 21 2.35 11.33 -6.25
CA VAL A 21 1.54 10.96 -5.07
C VAL A 21 2.46 10.79 -3.86
N VAL A 22 2.30 11.66 -2.87
CA VAL A 22 3.07 11.65 -1.61
C VAL A 22 2.50 10.62 -0.65
N SER A 23 1.20 10.64 -0.47
CA SER A 23 0.47 9.68 0.37
C SER A 23 -1.01 9.63 -0.01
N LEU A 24 -1.69 8.59 0.44
CA LEU A 24 -3.14 8.48 0.34
C LEU A 24 -3.73 7.77 1.56
N SER A 25 -5.00 8.06 1.85
CA SER A 25 -5.74 7.35 2.88
C SER A 25 -6.32 6.03 2.36
N LEU A 26 -6.66 5.13 3.27
CA LEU A 26 -7.64 4.08 2.98
C LEU A 26 -9.06 4.68 2.88
N PRO A 27 -10.04 3.98 2.30
CA PRO A 27 -11.42 4.45 2.29
C PRO A 27 -11.96 4.68 3.71
N ARG A 28 -12.40 5.91 4.02
CA ARG A 28 -12.86 6.37 5.34
C ARG A 28 -14.29 6.90 5.29
N GLY A 29 -14.97 6.83 6.43
CA GLY A 29 -16.37 7.25 6.54
C GLY A 29 -16.59 8.76 6.47
N SER A 30 -15.53 9.59 6.66
CA SER A 30 -15.62 11.03 6.50
C SER A 30 -14.39 11.59 5.80
N GLU A 31 -14.57 12.74 5.15
CA GLU A 31 -13.52 13.47 4.45
C GLU A 31 -12.39 13.89 5.40
N GLY A 32 -12.73 14.48 6.55
CA GLY A 32 -11.73 14.91 7.53
C GLY A 32 -10.82 13.77 8.00
N VAL A 33 -11.40 12.61 8.34
CA VAL A 33 -10.61 11.42 8.73
C VAL A 33 -9.73 10.93 7.59
N ALA A 34 -10.19 10.98 6.34
CA ALA A 34 -9.38 10.61 5.18
C ALA A 34 -8.19 11.57 5.01
N VAL A 35 -8.43 12.87 5.09
CA VAL A 35 -7.37 13.90 4.98
C VAL A 35 -6.34 13.77 6.09
N ASP A 36 -6.77 13.60 7.35
CA ASP A 36 -5.87 13.44 8.49
C ASP A 36 -5.01 12.18 8.37
N GLU A 37 -5.59 11.07 7.92
CA GLU A 37 -4.82 9.86 7.67
C GLU A 37 -3.79 10.07 6.56
N ALA A 38 -4.16 10.65 5.43
CA ALA A 38 -3.23 10.91 4.34
C ALA A 38 -2.07 11.81 4.79
N LYS A 39 -2.35 12.87 5.57
CA LYS A 39 -1.33 13.74 6.17
C LYS A 39 -0.40 12.97 7.12
N SER A 40 -0.95 12.12 7.99
CA SER A 40 -0.17 11.34 8.95
C SER A 40 0.77 10.32 8.31
N LEU A 41 0.52 9.94 7.07
CA LEU A 41 1.30 9.00 6.28
C LEU A 41 2.37 9.66 5.43
N ALA A 42 2.29 10.97 5.23
CA ALA A 42 3.27 11.69 4.44
C ALA A 42 4.68 11.58 5.07
N PRO A 43 5.69 11.11 4.32
CA PRO A 43 7.03 10.88 4.85
C PRO A 43 7.83 12.17 5.05
N ILE A 44 7.30 13.31 4.64
CA ILE A 44 7.94 14.61 4.66
C ILE A 44 7.02 15.57 5.43
N GLU A 45 7.58 16.41 6.30
CA GLU A 45 6.88 17.63 6.74
C GLU A 45 6.72 18.57 5.54
N LEU A 46 5.67 18.33 4.80
CA LEU A 46 5.27 19.23 3.74
C LEU A 46 4.71 20.47 4.42
N SER A 47 5.39 21.60 4.26
CA SER A 47 4.71 22.89 4.36
C SER A 47 3.65 22.91 3.25
N PHE A 48 2.46 22.40 3.58
CA PHE A 48 1.35 22.29 2.63
C PHE A 48 0.92 23.70 2.22
N LYS A 49 1.48 24.23 1.16
CA LYS A 49 0.76 25.20 0.35
C LYS A 49 -0.33 24.39 -0.34
N PHE A 50 -1.52 24.38 0.25
CA PHE A 50 -2.70 23.81 -0.38
C PHE A 50 -2.91 24.53 -1.71
N ARG A 51 -2.47 23.93 -2.82
CA ARG A 51 -3.01 24.28 -4.11
C ARG A 51 -4.49 23.88 -4.04
N SER A 52 -5.34 24.85 -4.40
CA SER A 52 -6.78 24.68 -4.47
C SER A 52 -7.12 23.34 -5.18
N GLU A 53 -8.19 22.67 -4.75
CA GLU A 53 -8.80 21.55 -5.50
C GLU A 53 -9.14 21.93 -6.94
N MET A 54 -9.08 23.21 -7.27
CA MET A 54 -9.28 23.80 -8.60
C MET A 54 -8.07 23.63 -9.54
N ASP A 55 -6.86 23.23 -9.02
CA ASP A 55 -5.70 23.00 -9.85
C ASP A 55 -5.94 21.79 -10.79
N PRO A 56 -5.92 21.98 -12.13
CA PRO A 56 -6.22 20.92 -13.08
C PRO A 56 -5.31 19.68 -12.92
N PHE A 57 -4.05 19.88 -12.53
CA PHE A 57 -3.09 18.78 -12.34
C PHE A 57 -3.42 17.95 -11.10
N ILE A 58 -3.74 18.60 -9.99
CA ILE A 58 -4.17 17.94 -8.74
C ILE A 58 -5.44 17.11 -9.01
N ARG A 59 -6.40 17.68 -9.74
CA ARG A 59 -7.62 16.96 -10.13
C ARG A 59 -7.35 15.75 -11.00
N ARG A 60 -6.46 15.88 -11.98
CA ARG A 60 -6.10 14.79 -12.90
C ARG A 60 -5.49 13.62 -12.14
N VAL A 61 -4.38 13.85 -11.42
CA VAL A 61 -3.68 12.80 -10.68
C VAL A 61 -4.57 12.22 -9.57
N GLY A 62 -5.30 13.06 -8.83
CA GLY A 62 -6.21 12.61 -7.79
C GLY A 62 -7.31 11.70 -8.33
N ARG A 63 -7.89 12.03 -9.49
CA ARG A 63 -8.87 11.20 -10.18
C ARG A 63 -8.27 9.86 -10.61
N GLU A 64 -7.10 9.86 -11.25
CA GLU A 64 -6.39 8.64 -11.65
C GLU A 64 -6.15 7.70 -10.45
N VAL A 65 -5.76 8.24 -9.28
CA VAL A 65 -5.58 7.44 -8.06
C VAL A 65 -6.90 6.85 -7.58
N VAL A 66 -7.96 7.64 -7.55
CA VAL A 66 -9.30 7.15 -7.12
C VAL A 66 -9.82 6.09 -8.07
N GLU A 67 -9.70 6.29 -9.38
CA GLU A 67 -10.08 5.31 -10.41
C GLU A 67 -9.26 4.03 -10.26
N PHE A 68 -7.95 4.11 -10.02
CA PHE A 68 -7.10 2.97 -9.71
C PHE A 68 -7.63 2.17 -8.50
N ILE A 69 -7.94 2.85 -7.41
CA ILE A 69 -8.44 2.18 -6.18
C ILE A 69 -9.83 1.58 -6.43
N MET A 70 -10.71 2.28 -7.16
CA MET A 70 -12.05 1.76 -7.51
C MET A 70 -11.95 0.49 -8.36
N SER A 71 -11.14 0.51 -9.40
CA SER A 71 -10.90 -0.62 -10.29
C SER A 71 -10.34 -1.82 -9.51
N TYR A 72 -9.33 -1.58 -8.66
CA TYR A 72 -8.77 -2.60 -7.77
C TYR A 72 -9.84 -3.22 -6.84
N LEU A 73 -10.70 -2.40 -6.21
CA LEU A 73 -11.74 -2.89 -5.30
C LEU A 73 -12.85 -3.68 -6.02
N LYS A 74 -13.04 -3.48 -7.33
CA LYS A 74 -13.90 -4.31 -8.19
C LYS A 74 -13.25 -5.64 -8.59
N GLY A 75 -12.00 -5.88 -8.23
CA GLY A 75 -11.29 -7.11 -8.56
C GLY A 75 -10.44 -7.04 -9.84
N GLU A 76 -10.34 -5.90 -10.48
CA GLU A 76 -9.52 -5.67 -11.66
C GLU A 76 -8.04 -5.49 -11.30
N GLU A 77 -7.16 -5.50 -12.30
CA GLU A 77 -5.71 -5.23 -12.16
C GLU A 77 -5.35 -3.90 -12.87
N PRO A 78 -5.62 -2.75 -12.23
CA PRO A 78 -5.33 -1.47 -12.85
C PRO A 78 -3.83 -1.26 -13.00
N LYS A 79 -3.42 -0.66 -14.12
CA LYS A 79 -2.02 -0.25 -14.34
C LYS A 79 -1.74 1.06 -13.61
N LEU A 80 -0.55 1.15 -13.02
CA LEU A 80 -0.09 2.38 -12.39
C LEU A 80 0.29 3.41 -13.47
N THR A 81 -0.44 4.51 -13.55
CA THR A 81 -0.24 5.60 -14.54
C THR A 81 0.38 6.86 -13.94
N PHE A 82 0.46 6.93 -12.62
CA PHE A 82 0.99 8.06 -11.87
C PHE A 82 2.27 7.70 -11.11
N LYS A 83 3.02 8.71 -10.70
CA LYS A 83 4.29 8.55 -9.98
C LYS A 83 4.09 8.63 -8.47
N LEU A 84 4.86 7.84 -7.72
CA LEU A 84 4.91 7.90 -6.27
C LEU A 84 6.12 8.73 -5.82
N ASN A 85 5.94 9.56 -4.80
CA ASN A 85 7.03 10.34 -4.22
C ASN A 85 7.63 9.61 -3.01
N SER A 86 8.81 9.02 -3.16
CA SER A 86 9.53 8.34 -2.09
C SER A 86 10.51 9.23 -1.31
N ASP A 87 10.53 10.54 -1.59
CA ASP A 87 11.38 11.49 -0.86
C ASP A 87 11.01 11.47 0.63
N GLY A 88 11.98 11.59 1.53
CA GLY A 88 11.77 11.51 2.98
C GLY A 88 11.62 10.12 3.57
N LEU A 89 11.43 9.06 2.75
CA LEU A 89 11.49 7.69 3.25
C LEU A 89 12.92 7.27 3.57
N SER A 90 13.13 6.58 4.69
CA SER A 90 14.43 5.97 4.99
C SER A 90 14.80 4.92 3.92
N SER A 91 16.11 4.68 3.73
CA SER A 91 16.59 3.67 2.79
C SER A 91 16.03 2.28 3.10
N PHE A 92 15.89 1.94 4.39
CA PHE A 92 15.27 0.69 4.82
C PHE A 92 13.80 0.61 4.40
N THR A 93 13.00 1.65 4.67
CA THR A 93 11.58 1.69 4.30
C THR A 93 11.40 1.58 2.79
N ARG A 94 12.20 2.29 2.00
CA ARG A 94 12.17 2.17 0.53
C ARG A 94 12.45 0.76 0.05
N LYS A 95 13.48 0.08 0.61
CA LYS A 95 13.78 -1.32 0.28
C LYS A 95 12.60 -2.24 0.63
N VAL A 96 12.01 -2.10 1.83
CA VAL A 96 10.86 -2.89 2.25
C VAL A 96 9.68 -2.70 1.30
N LEU A 97 9.31 -1.45 1.00
CA LEU A 97 8.19 -1.15 0.11
C LEU A 97 8.43 -1.63 -1.33
N SER A 98 9.68 -1.53 -1.82
CA SER A 98 10.09 -2.06 -3.13
C SER A 98 9.94 -3.58 -3.20
N VAL A 99 10.39 -4.32 -2.19
CA VAL A 99 10.20 -5.78 -2.12
C VAL A 99 8.71 -6.13 -2.05
N VAL A 100 7.93 -5.41 -1.25
CA VAL A 100 6.50 -5.69 -1.10
C VAL A 100 5.73 -5.37 -2.38
N SER A 101 6.14 -4.38 -3.16
CA SER A 101 5.51 -4.07 -4.47
C SER A 101 5.69 -5.19 -5.50
N SER A 102 6.68 -6.08 -5.34
CA SER A 102 6.89 -7.21 -6.23
C SER A 102 6.05 -8.44 -5.90
N ILE A 103 5.34 -8.46 -4.77
CA ILE A 103 4.44 -9.57 -4.44
C ILE A 103 3.26 -9.55 -5.42
N PRO A 104 3.07 -10.58 -6.25
CA PRO A 104 1.99 -10.59 -7.23
C PRO A 104 0.62 -10.76 -6.56
N ARG A 105 -0.43 -10.38 -7.30
CA ARG A 105 -1.81 -10.62 -6.90
C ARG A 105 -2.06 -12.12 -6.70
N GLY A 106 -2.88 -12.46 -5.72
CA GLY A 106 -3.18 -13.88 -5.40
C GLY A 106 -2.16 -14.54 -4.47
N PHE A 107 -1.08 -13.84 -4.12
CA PHE A 107 -0.04 -14.39 -3.25
C PHE A 107 0.22 -13.51 -2.01
N VAL A 108 0.75 -14.16 -0.98
CA VAL A 108 1.19 -13.52 0.26
C VAL A 108 2.60 -13.99 0.61
N THR A 109 3.29 -13.20 1.42
CA THR A 109 4.57 -13.61 2.01
C THR A 109 4.62 -13.24 3.48
N CYS A 110 5.69 -13.63 4.21
CA CYS A 110 5.79 -13.33 5.62
C CYS A 110 6.70 -12.13 5.93
N TYR A 111 6.47 -11.44 7.08
CA TYR A 111 7.36 -10.37 7.54
C TYR A 111 8.83 -10.81 7.62
N GLY A 112 9.07 -12.07 8.04
CA GLY A 112 10.41 -12.65 8.10
C GLY A 112 11.01 -12.88 6.72
N CYS A 113 10.20 -13.25 5.72
CA CYS A 113 10.64 -13.41 4.34
C CYS A 113 11.07 -12.06 3.75
N VAL A 114 10.24 -11.02 3.92
CA VAL A 114 10.61 -9.65 3.50
C VAL A 114 11.91 -9.20 4.20
N ALA A 115 12.04 -9.45 5.52
CA ALA A 115 13.24 -9.09 6.28
C ALA A 115 14.50 -9.77 5.74
N LYS A 116 14.44 -11.04 5.35
CA LYS A 116 15.55 -11.76 4.72
C LYS A 116 15.93 -11.14 3.37
N VAL A 117 14.95 -10.85 2.50
CA VAL A 117 15.18 -10.28 1.16
C VAL A 117 15.79 -8.86 1.24
N VAL A 118 15.43 -8.05 2.22
CA VAL A 118 16.06 -6.72 2.43
C VAL A 118 17.44 -6.81 3.09
N GLY A 119 17.93 -8.02 3.40
CA GLY A 119 19.26 -8.27 3.94
C GLY A 119 19.36 -8.23 5.47
N ASN A 120 18.26 -8.32 6.21
CA ASN A 120 18.27 -8.31 7.68
C ASN A 120 17.26 -9.30 8.28
N GLN A 121 17.69 -10.54 8.49
CA GLN A 121 16.81 -11.63 8.98
C GLN A 121 16.10 -11.33 10.32
N LYS A 122 16.70 -10.50 11.17
CA LYS A 122 16.13 -10.16 12.50
C LYS A 122 15.16 -8.96 12.44
N ALA A 123 14.95 -8.36 11.27
CA ALA A 123 14.21 -7.11 11.13
C ALA A 123 12.68 -7.27 10.94
N SER A 124 12.07 -8.42 11.22
CA SER A 124 10.63 -8.66 10.99
C SER A 124 9.73 -7.60 11.66
N ARG A 125 10.07 -7.15 12.89
CA ARG A 125 9.35 -6.06 13.57
C ARG A 125 9.55 -4.72 12.88
N ALA A 126 10.76 -4.42 12.42
CA ALA A 126 11.05 -3.19 11.67
C ALA A 126 10.33 -3.18 10.31
N VAL A 127 10.23 -4.33 9.62
CA VAL A 127 9.39 -4.51 8.43
C VAL A 127 7.94 -4.19 8.76
N GLY A 128 7.39 -4.75 9.85
CA GLY A 128 6.04 -4.44 10.30
C GLY A 128 5.82 -2.94 10.53
N ASN A 129 6.75 -2.25 11.17
CA ASN A 129 6.68 -0.80 11.40
C ASN A 129 6.75 0.00 10.08
N ALA A 130 7.61 -0.39 9.14
CA ALA A 130 7.69 0.23 7.83
C ALA A 130 6.36 0.07 7.05
N LEU A 131 5.76 -1.12 7.07
CA LEU A 131 4.48 -1.40 6.43
C LEU A 131 3.30 -0.69 7.10
N ALA A 132 3.34 -0.52 8.43
CA ALA A 132 2.33 0.25 9.15
C ALA A 132 2.32 1.73 8.75
N ARG A 133 3.46 2.25 8.26
CA ARG A 133 3.64 3.63 7.77
C ARG A 133 3.66 3.71 6.24
N ASN A 134 3.23 2.66 5.54
CA ASN A 134 3.15 2.69 4.07
C ASN A 134 2.31 3.89 3.60
N PRO A 135 2.88 4.85 2.83
CA PRO A 135 2.14 6.04 2.38
C PRO A 135 1.14 5.72 1.26
N TRP A 136 1.28 4.56 0.61
CA TRP A 136 0.49 4.19 -0.56
C TRP A 136 -0.22 2.83 -0.36
N PRO A 137 -1.13 2.72 0.64
CA PRO A 137 -1.86 1.48 0.86
C PRO A 137 -2.65 1.08 -0.39
N ILE A 138 -2.80 -0.21 -0.62
CA ILE A 138 -3.39 -0.84 -1.81
C ILE A 138 -2.41 -0.77 -3.01
N ILE A 139 -1.88 0.39 -3.39
CA ILE A 139 -0.90 0.54 -4.47
C ILE A 139 0.36 -0.26 -4.15
N ILE A 140 0.95 -0.04 -2.96
CA ILE A 140 1.97 -0.93 -2.41
C ILE A 140 1.26 -1.94 -1.48
N PRO A 141 1.21 -3.21 -1.85
CA PRO A 141 0.27 -4.17 -1.28
C PRO A 141 0.72 -4.73 0.08
N CYS A 142 0.86 -3.85 1.09
CA CYS A 142 1.25 -4.27 2.45
C CYS A 142 0.27 -5.26 3.09
N HIS A 143 -0.97 -5.36 2.59
CA HIS A 143 -1.94 -6.38 2.99
C HIS A 143 -1.53 -7.81 2.56
N ARG A 144 -0.63 -7.98 1.58
CA ARG A 144 -0.07 -9.28 1.16
C ARG A 144 1.02 -9.79 2.10
N VAL A 145 1.38 -9.05 3.15
CA VAL A 145 2.37 -9.50 4.14
C VAL A 145 1.64 -10.00 5.39
N VAL A 146 1.89 -11.27 5.75
CA VAL A 146 1.25 -11.99 6.85
C VAL A 146 2.27 -12.47 7.88
N ARG A 147 1.85 -13.10 8.97
CA ARG A 147 2.76 -13.72 9.93
C ARG A 147 3.38 -15.02 9.36
N GLY A 148 4.47 -15.47 9.95
CA GLY A 148 5.14 -16.70 9.53
C GLY A 148 4.31 -17.97 9.73
N ASP A 149 3.32 -17.95 10.61
CA ASP A 149 2.33 -19.00 10.82
C ASP A 149 1.12 -18.89 9.86
N LEU A 150 1.20 -18.01 8.87
CA LEU A 150 0.17 -17.68 7.88
C LEU A 150 -1.06 -16.96 8.44
N THR A 151 -1.09 -16.57 9.71
CA THR A 151 -2.15 -15.71 10.23
C THR A 151 -2.00 -14.28 9.69
N LEU A 152 -3.11 -13.55 9.52
CA LEU A 152 -3.15 -12.26 8.81
C LEU A 152 -2.19 -11.22 9.39
N GLY A 153 -1.92 -11.21 10.70
CA GLY A 153 -1.14 -10.14 11.33
C GLY A 153 -1.85 -8.78 11.28
N GLY A 154 -1.21 -7.75 11.82
CA GLY A 154 -1.78 -6.41 11.87
C GLY A 154 -1.99 -5.78 10.48
N TYR A 155 -2.94 -4.85 10.39
CA TYR A 155 -3.17 -3.99 9.23
C TYR A 155 -3.76 -2.65 9.69
N ARG A 156 -3.36 -1.53 9.07
CA ARG A 156 -3.83 -0.18 9.44
C ARG A 156 -5.34 -0.04 9.28
N GLY A 157 -5.90 -0.60 8.22
CA GLY A 157 -7.34 -0.59 7.95
C GLY A 157 -8.15 -1.60 8.77
N GLY A 158 -7.51 -2.32 9.71
CA GLY A 158 -8.13 -3.41 10.44
C GLY A 158 -8.09 -4.74 9.70
N LEU A 159 -8.29 -5.83 10.45
CA LEU A 159 -8.19 -7.20 9.90
C LEU A 159 -9.29 -7.50 8.88
N GLU A 160 -10.48 -6.94 9.07
CA GLU A 160 -11.59 -7.15 8.14
C GLU A 160 -11.30 -6.56 6.76
N LEU A 161 -10.75 -5.35 6.70
CA LEU A 161 -10.34 -4.77 5.42
C LEU A 161 -9.21 -5.58 4.79
N LYS A 162 -8.21 -6.02 5.56
CA LYS A 162 -7.14 -6.90 5.05
C LYS A 162 -7.70 -8.18 4.45
N ARG A 163 -8.62 -8.84 5.16
CA ARG A 163 -9.30 -10.05 4.70
C ARG A 163 -10.07 -9.79 3.41
N LYS A 164 -10.81 -8.66 3.33
CA LYS A 164 -11.55 -8.25 2.14
C LYS A 164 -10.62 -8.06 0.94
N LEU A 165 -9.50 -7.34 1.11
CA LEU A 165 -8.52 -7.11 0.04
C LEU A 165 -7.92 -8.42 -0.48
N LEU A 166 -7.50 -9.32 0.44
CA LEU A 166 -6.98 -10.63 0.06
C LEU A 166 -8.02 -11.49 -0.69
N ARG A 167 -9.30 -11.46 -0.28
CA ARG A 167 -10.37 -12.16 -1.00
C ARG A 167 -10.61 -11.60 -2.40
N ILE A 168 -10.58 -10.28 -2.58
CA ILE A 168 -10.66 -9.62 -3.89
C ILE A 168 -9.54 -10.10 -4.81
N GLU A 169 -8.38 -10.44 -4.25
CA GLU A 169 -7.23 -10.99 -4.98
C GLU A 169 -7.27 -12.50 -5.20
N GLY A 170 -8.32 -13.18 -4.74
CA GLY A 170 -8.46 -14.62 -4.86
C GLY A 170 -7.68 -15.41 -3.80
N VAL A 171 -7.10 -14.74 -2.79
CA VAL A 171 -6.38 -15.43 -1.70
C VAL A 171 -7.38 -16.06 -0.74
N ALA A 172 -7.29 -17.38 -0.59
CA ALA A 172 -8.12 -18.14 0.34
C ALA A 172 -7.69 -17.94 1.79
N VAL A 173 -8.61 -17.44 2.61
CA VAL A 173 -8.41 -17.18 4.05
C VAL A 173 -9.45 -17.94 4.85
N THR A 174 -9.02 -18.78 5.78
CA THR A 174 -9.90 -19.55 6.67
C THR A 174 -10.74 -18.63 7.56
N PRO A 175 -11.84 -19.13 8.16
CA PRO A 175 -12.61 -18.39 9.16
C PRO A 175 -11.74 -17.89 10.33
N THR A 176 -10.74 -18.68 10.74
CA THR A 176 -9.79 -18.34 11.81
C THR A 176 -8.74 -17.30 11.40
N GLY A 177 -8.75 -16.80 10.16
CA GLY A 177 -7.83 -15.75 9.68
C GLY A 177 -6.47 -16.29 9.25
N ARG A 178 -6.37 -17.55 8.82
CA ARG A 178 -5.14 -18.13 8.27
C ARG A 178 -5.23 -18.24 6.74
N VAL A 179 -4.19 -17.81 6.04
CA VAL A 179 -4.05 -17.98 4.59
C VAL A 179 -3.69 -19.43 4.27
N LEU A 180 -4.27 -19.99 3.18
CA LEU A 180 -3.90 -21.33 2.74
C LEU A 180 -2.48 -21.35 2.18
N PRO A 181 -1.67 -22.40 2.45
CA PRO A 181 -0.26 -22.49 2.00
C PRO A 181 -0.05 -22.34 0.50
N ALA A 182 -1.02 -22.72 -0.33
CA ALA A 182 -0.94 -22.58 -1.78
C ALA A 182 -0.74 -21.14 -2.28
N HIS A 183 -1.08 -20.14 -1.46
CA HIS A 183 -0.89 -18.71 -1.77
C HIS A 183 0.41 -18.13 -1.21
N PHE A 184 1.26 -18.95 -0.57
CA PHE A 184 2.46 -18.45 0.09
C PHE A 184 3.68 -18.45 -0.83
N LEU A 185 4.32 -17.28 -0.94
CA LEU A 185 5.62 -17.11 -1.60
C LEU A 185 6.76 -17.31 -0.60
N SER A 186 7.66 -18.22 -0.93
CA SER A 186 8.91 -18.43 -0.19
C SER A 186 9.84 -17.19 -0.29
N THR A 187 10.89 -17.19 0.54
CA THR A 187 11.92 -16.14 0.49
C THR A 187 12.64 -16.11 -0.85
N GLU A 188 12.92 -17.27 -1.41
CA GLU A 188 13.65 -17.46 -2.68
C GLU A 188 12.86 -16.85 -3.84
N LEU A 189 11.60 -17.25 -4.01
CA LEU A 189 10.71 -16.71 -5.04
C LEU A 189 10.49 -15.20 -4.90
N LEU A 190 10.32 -14.72 -3.66
CA LEU A 190 10.20 -13.28 -3.40
C LEU A 190 11.47 -12.52 -3.80
N SER A 191 12.65 -13.10 -3.53
CA SER A 191 13.93 -12.50 -3.92
C SER A 191 14.06 -12.36 -5.44
N GLU A 192 13.74 -13.41 -6.18
CA GLU A 192 13.76 -13.42 -7.66
C GLU A 192 12.81 -12.36 -8.22
N LEU A 193 11.55 -12.33 -7.76
CA LEU A 193 10.56 -11.35 -8.19
C LEU A 193 11.01 -9.91 -7.92
N SER A 194 11.62 -9.67 -6.74
CA SER A 194 12.07 -8.33 -6.37
C SER A 194 13.26 -7.82 -7.21
N GLN A 195 14.08 -8.71 -7.74
CA GLN A 195 15.19 -8.37 -8.65
C GLN A 195 14.70 -8.06 -10.08
N GLY A 196 13.67 -8.78 -10.54
CA GLY A 196 13.07 -8.61 -11.88
C GLY A 196 12.05 -7.49 -11.99
N SER A 197 11.52 -6.99 -10.86
CA SER A 197 10.47 -5.97 -10.87
C SER A 197 11.03 -4.57 -11.15
N ARG A 198 10.30 -3.81 -12.00
CA ARG A 198 10.54 -2.36 -12.11
C ARG A 198 10.29 -1.72 -10.75
N LYS A 199 11.21 -0.84 -10.32
CA LYS A 199 11.05 -0.11 -9.05
C LYS A 199 9.71 0.63 -9.04
N ALA A 200 8.96 0.51 -7.95
CA ALA A 200 7.64 1.15 -7.80
C ALA A 200 7.75 2.68 -7.69
N PHE A 201 8.97 3.20 -7.46
CA PHE A 201 9.28 4.63 -7.30
C PHE A 201 10.76 4.90 -7.56
#